data_55922fa3c126cec71cecd501e8349225
#
_entry.id   55922fa3c126cec71cecd501e8349225
#
_cell.length_a   1.000
_cell.length_b   1.000
_cell.length_c   1.000
_cell.angle_alpha   90.00
_cell.angle_beta   90.00
_cell.angle_gamma   90.00
#
_symmetry.space_group_name_H-M   'P 1'
#
loop_
_entity.id
_entity.type
_entity.pdbx_description
1 polymer ?
#
loop_
_entity_poly.entity_id
_entity_poly.type
_entity_poly.pdbx_seq_one_letter_code
_entity_poly.pdbx_strand_id
1 'polypeptide(L)'
;VFPMGMKQPVRIEFFDQEIETLRCFDPESQRSTETLQAIDLLPGREFPVDARSIRTFKAQWLEAFGDKTLASPMYKDVNQGIMPGGIEYYLPLFFDETNDLFAYLPKNVVLALPQNIHELAKQFVDDTALRFNEYNIDHLRPLLPPAIFLIDESELAAKLDPLPRALYTS
;
A
#
# COMPACT_ATOMS: atom_id res chain seq x y z
N VAL A 1 -18.58 -8.10 -8.13
CA VAL A 1 -17.72 -7.42 -7.13
C VAL A 1 -18.39 -7.40 -5.78
N PHE A 2 -17.60 -7.32 -4.70
CA PHE A 2 -18.12 -7.14 -3.34
C PHE A 2 -17.49 -5.87 -2.76
N PRO A 3 -18.14 -4.72 -2.93
CA PRO A 3 -17.58 -3.44 -2.49
C PRO A 3 -17.43 -3.41 -0.97
N MET A 4 -16.33 -2.82 -0.48
CA MET A 4 -16.09 -2.67 0.96
C MET A 4 -17.19 -1.84 1.62
N GLY A 5 -17.71 -2.30 2.75
CA GLY A 5 -18.81 -1.65 3.47
C GLY A 5 -20.23 -2.02 3.00
N MET A 6 -20.38 -2.71 1.88
CA MET A 6 -21.68 -3.21 1.46
C MET A 6 -22.02 -4.56 2.11
N LYS A 7 -23.32 -4.83 2.29
CA LYS A 7 -23.82 -6.09 2.87
C LYS A 7 -23.99 -7.20 1.85
N GLN A 8 -24.10 -6.85 0.60
CA GLN A 8 -24.33 -7.79 -0.52
C GLN A 8 -23.37 -7.49 -1.66
N PRO A 9 -22.99 -8.53 -2.43
CA PRO A 9 -22.20 -8.33 -3.64
C PRO A 9 -23.03 -7.66 -4.73
N VAL A 10 -22.33 -7.01 -5.67
CA VAL A 10 -22.94 -6.28 -6.79
C VAL A 10 -22.52 -6.91 -8.11
N ARG A 11 -23.50 -7.13 -8.97
CA ARG A 11 -23.33 -7.49 -10.37
C ARG A 11 -23.28 -6.22 -11.19
N ILE A 12 -22.23 -6.06 -11.98
CA ILE A 12 -22.06 -4.96 -12.93
C ILE A 12 -22.26 -5.55 -14.32
N GLU A 13 -23.26 -5.09 -15.02
CA GLU A 13 -23.53 -5.52 -16.40
C GLU A 13 -23.07 -4.43 -17.33
N PHE A 14 -22.33 -4.81 -18.37
CA PHE A 14 -21.79 -3.90 -19.37
C PHE A 14 -22.52 -4.09 -20.69
N PHE A 15 -22.80 -2.99 -21.36
CA PHE A 15 -23.10 -2.96 -22.78
C PHE A 15 -21.92 -2.25 -23.48
N ASP A 16 -21.11 -3.02 -24.21
CA ASP A 16 -19.81 -2.59 -24.75
C ASP A 16 -18.88 -2.05 -23.64
N GLN A 17 -18.61 -0.75 -23.60
CA GLN A 17 -17.74 -0.11 -22.58
C GLN A 17 -18.55 0.67 -21.54
N GLU A 18 -19.86 0.69 -21.63
CA GLU A 18 -20.74 1.41 -20.72
C GLU A 18 -21.36 0.46 -19.68
N ILE A 19 -21.53 0.95 -18.45
CA ILE A 19 -22.27 0.21 -17.42
C ILE A 19 -23.76 0.35 -17.71
N GLU A 20 -24.41 -0.75 -18.06
CA GLU A 20 -25.85 -0.79 -18.32
C GLU A 20 -26.66 -0.90 -17.03
N THR A 21 -26.25 -1.81 -16.13
CA THR A 21 -26.95 -2.00 -14.85
C THR A 21 -26.01 -2.34 -13.71
N LEU A 22 -26.41 -1.88 -12.52
CA LEU A 22 -25.82 -2.24 -11.24
C LEU A 22 -26.90 -2.89 -10.39
N ARG A 23 -26.67 -4.12 -9.93
CA ARG A 23 -27.65 -4.85 -9.11
C ARG A 23 -26.99 -5.58 -7.97
N CYS A 24 -27.54 -5.46 -6.76
CA CYS A 24 -27.21 -6.39 -5.69
C CYS A 24 -27.69 -7.79 -6.07
N PHE A 25 -27.01 -8.81 -5.59
CA PHE A 25 -27.45 -10.20 -5.77
C PHE A 25 -27.13 -11.05 -4.55
N ASP A 26 -27.94 -12.06 -4.36
CA ASP A 26 -27.73 -13.07 -3.36
C ASP A 26 -26.71 -14.11 -3.85
N PRO A 27 -25.58 -14.33 -3.14
CA PRO A 27 -24.51 -15.20 -3.62
C PRO A 27 -24.90 -16.70 -3.66
N GLU A 28 -25.87 -17.13 -2.86
CA GLU A 28 -26.29 -18.53 -2.83
C GLU A 28 -27.26 -18.83 -3.99
N SER A 29 -28.31 -18.04 -4.12
CA SER A 29 -29.32 -18.23 -5.16
C SER A 29 -28.96 -17.60 -6.51
N GLN A 30 -27.94 -16.72 -6.56
CA GLN A 30 -27.51 -15.94 -7.71
C GLN A 30 -28.59 -14.98 -8.27
N ARG A 31 -29.67 -14.76 -7.52
CA ARG A 31 -30.78 -13.88 -7.94
C ARG A 31 -30.45 -12.42 -7.61
N SER A 32 -30.71 -11.54 -8.55
CA SER A 32 -30.64 -10.10 -8.34
C SER A 32 -31.75 -9.66 -7.38
N THR A 33 -31.41 -8.76 -6.46
CA THR A 33 -32.31 -8.29 -5.41
C THR A 33 -32.69 -6.81 -5.61
N GLU A 34 -31.72 -5.90 -5.66
CA GLU A 34 -31.93 -4.46 -5.71
C GLU A 34 -31.13 -3.86 -6.87
N THR A 35 -31.71 -2.87 -7.56
CA THR A 35 -31.00 -2.07 -8.56
C THR A 35 -30.39 -0.84 -7.89
N LEU A 36 -29.12 -0.57 -8.18
CA LEU A 36 -28.36 0.54 -7.65
C LEU A 36 -28.12 1.60 -8.74
N GLN A 37 -28.03 2.86 -8.33
CA GLN A 37 -27.67 3.96 -9.23
C GLN A 37 -26.15 4.18 -9.32
N ALA A 38 -25.45 3.88 -8.23
CA ALA A 38 -23.99 4.02 -8.11
C ALA A 38 -23.44 3.08 -7.07
N ILE A 39 -22.16 2.77 -7.17
CA ILE A 39 -21.38 2.07 -6.14
C ILE A 39 -20.02 2.72 -6.00
N ASP A 40 -19.48 2.72 -4.79
CA ASP A 40 -18.11 3.12 -4.52
C ASP A 40 -17.20 1.89 -4.53
N LEU A 41 -16.25 1.86 -5.45
CA LEU A 41 -15.23 0.82 -5.50
C LEU A 41 -13.89 1.41 -5.06
N LEU A 42 -13.37 0.89 -3.98
CA LEU A 42 -12.00 1.19 -3.59
C LEU A 42 -11.02 0.45 -4.52
N PRO A 43 -9.86 1.02 -4.78
CA PRO A 43 -8.81 0.34 -5.52
C PRO A 43 -8.49 -1.01 -4.88
N GLY A 44 -8.37 -2.06 -5.68
CA GLY A 44 -7.98 -3.38 -5.19
C GLY A 44 -6.49 -3.52 -4.88
N ARG A 45 -5.71 -2.44 -5.14
CA ARG A 45 -4.27 -2.35 -4.90
C ARG A 45 -3.91 -0.95 -4.47
N GLU A 46 -2.85 -0.81 -3.69
CA GLU A 46 -2.36 0.46 -3.17
C GLU A 46 -1.52 1.23 -4.19
N PHE A 47 -1.15 0.61 -5.29
CA PHE A 47 -0.35 1.22 -6.35
C PHE A 47 -1.01 1.03 -7.73
N PRO A 48 -0.90 2.03 -8.62
CA PRO A 48 -1.44 1.94 -9.97
C PRO A 48 -0.57 1.04 -10.86
N VAL A 49 -1.21 0.42 -11.86
CA VAL A 49 -0.56 -0.49 -12.82
C VAL A 49 -0.65 0.02 -14.26
N ASP A 50 -0.86 1.32 -14.43
CA ASP A 50 -0.90 1.96 -15.74
C ASP A 50 0.51 2.20 -16.34
N ALA A 51 0.54 2.59 -17.59
CA ALA A 51 1.79 2.83 -18.31
C ALA A 51 2.65 3.96 -17.70
N ARG A 52 2.05 4.94 -17.01
CA ARG A 52 2.78 6.01 -16.32
C ARG A 52 3.49 5.44 -15.09
N SER A 53 2.79 4.74 -14.26
CA SER A 53 3.31 4.17 -13.01
C SER A 53 4.39 3.12 -13.27
N ILE A 54 4.25 2.31 -14.33
CA ILE A 54 5.30 1.39 -14.76
C ILE A 54 6.56 2.18 -15.21
N ARG A 55 6.42 3.31 -15.89
CA ARG A 55 7.58 4.15 -16.23
C ARG A 55 8.25 4.75 -15.00
N THR A 56 7.48 5.24 -14.04
CA THR A 56 8.00 5.75 -12.76
C THR A 56 8.76 4.64 -12.02
N PHE A 57 8.14 3.46 -11.88
CA PHE A 57 8.78 2.29 -11.27
C PHE A 57 10.14 1.96 -11.93
N LYS A 58 10.20 1.94 -13.25
CA LYS A 58 11.46 1.63 -13.97
C LYS A 58 12.56 2.65 -13.70
N ALA A 59 12.23 3.93 -13.70
CA ALA A 59 13.18 4.99 -13.43
C ALA A 59 13.70 4.91 -11.99
N GLN A 60 12.80 4.78 -11.03
CA GLN A 60 13.15 4.68 -9.61
C GLN A 60 13.84 3.35 -9.26
N TRP A 61 13.51 2.25 -9.93
CA TRP A 61 14.23 0.98 -9.79
C TRP A 61 15.70 1.14 -10.19
N LEU A 62 15.97 1.77 -11.31
CA LEU A 62 17.34 2.02 -11.77
C LEU A 62 18.12 2.95 -10.85
N GLU A 63 17.46 3.95 -10.32
CA GLU A 63 18.05 4.88 -9.34
C GLU A 63 18.40 4.15 -8.03
N ALA A 64 17.48 3.32 -7.52
CA ALA A 64 17.64 2.63 -6.25
C ALA A 64 18.66 1.48 -6.30
N PHE A 65 18.66 0.71 -7.39
CA PHE A 65 19.38 -0.57 -7.47
C PHE A 65 20.44 -0.65 -8.58
N GLY A 66 20.41 0.25 -9.56
CA GLY A 66 21.33 0.27 -10.69
C GLY A 66 21.08 -0.83 -11.72
N ASP A 67 21.87 -0.78 -12.81
CA ASP A 67 21.69 -1.62 -14.02
C ASP A 67 21.85 -3.12 -13.77
N LYS A 68 22.66 -3.52 -12.78
CA LYS A 68 22.93 -4.94 -12.48
C LYS A 68 21.68 -5.71 -12.08
N THR A 69 20.65 -5.02 -11.65
CA THR A 69 19.39 -5.61 -11.18
C THR A 69 18.32 -5.73 -12.26
N LEU A 70 18.59 -5.30 -13.50
CA LEU A 70 17.65 -5.43 -14.63
C LEU A 70 17.32 -6.89 -14.97
N ALA A 71 18.15 -7.84 -14.52
CA ALA A 71 17.89 -9.27 -14.63
C ALA A 71 16.85 -9.78 -13.62
N SER A 72 16.48 -8.95 -12.60
CA SER A 72 15.48 -9.30 -11.59
C SER A 72 14.16 -9.76 -12.21
N PRO A 73 13.61 -10.89 -11.78
CA PRO A 73 12.26 -11.30 -12.18
C PRO A 73 11.22 -10.24 -11.87
N MET A 74 11.29 -9.62 -10.67
CA MET A 74 10.40 -8.54 -10.24
C MET A 74 10.40 -7.38 -11.24
N TYR A 75 11.57 -6.88 -11.63
CA TYR A 75 11.68 -5.80 -12.62
C TYR A 75 11.10 -6.20 -13.98
N LYS A 76 11.38 -7.42 -14.45
CA LYS A 76 10.90 -7.93 -15.74
C LYS A 76 9.38 -8.06 -15.77
N ASP A 77 8.82 -8.64 -14.71
CA ASP A 77 7.37 -8.85 -14.60
C ASP A 77 6.62 -7.52 -14.60
N VAL A 78 7.03 -6.58 -13.75
CA VAL A 78 6.40 -5.23 -13.71
C VAL A 78 6.53 -4.51 -15.05
N ASN A 79 7.68 -4.64 -15.74
CA ASN A 79 7.87 -4.03 -17.05
C ASN A 79 6.91 -4.59 -18.11
N GLN A 80 6.42 -5.81 -17.94
CA GLN A 80 5.40 -6.46 -18.79
C GLN A 80 3.97 -6.22 -18.30
N GLY A 81 3.78 -5.42 -17.25
CA GLY A 81 2.48 -5.19 -16.63
C GLY A 81 2.00 -6.33 -15.73
N ILE A 82 2.89 -7.28 -15.40
CA ILE A 82 2.62 -8.38 -14.48
C ILE A 82 3.00 -7.91 -13.08
N MET A 83 2.08 -8.11 -12.11
CA MET A 83 2.30 -7.75 -10.71
C MET A 83 2.53 -9.03 -9.89
N PRO A 84 3.78 -9.42 -9.67
CA PRO A 84 4.10 -10.62 -8.90
C PRO A 84 3.82 -10.43 -7.40
N GLY A 85 3.73 -11.54 -6.67
CA GLY A 85 3.66 -11.49 -5.19
C GLY A 85 4.92 -10.84 -4.60
N GLY A 86 4.76 -10.03 -3.57
CA GLY A 86 5.85 -9.27 -2.94
C GLY A 86 6.11 -7.91 -3.60
N ILE A 87 5.36 -7.53 -4.63
CA ILE A 87 5.49 -6.21 -5.27
C ILE A 87 5.17 -5.07 -4.32
N GLU A 88 4.36 -5.30 -3.31
CA GLU A 88 3.99 -4.34 -2.26
C GLU A 88 5.21 -3.80 -1.49
N TYR A 89 6.28 -4.56 -1.37
CA TYR A 89 7.54 -4.10 -0.76
C TYR A 89 8.30 -3.06 -1.60
N TYR A 90 7.89 -2.88 -2.86
CA TYR A 90 8.44 -1.90 -3.78
C TYR A 90 7.46 -0.75 -4.08
N LEU A 91 6.40 -0.63 -3.28
CA LEU A 91 5.36 0.39 -3.44
C LEU A 91 5.93 1.82 -3.65
N PRO A 92 6.95 2.29 -2.91
CA PRO A 92 7.50 3.63 -3.11
C PRO A 92 8.00 3.88 -4.55
N LEU A 93 8.41 2.85 -5.26
CA LEU A 93 8.93 3.00 -6.63
C LEU A 93 7.86 3.33 -7.68
N PHE A 94 6.57 3.23 -7.32
CA PHE A 94 5.47 3.55 -8.24
C PHE A 94 5.01 5.01 -8.17
N PHE A 95 5.55 5.80 -7.22
CA PHE A 95 5.13 7.16 -6.94
C PHE A 95 6.31 8.11 -6.89
N ASP A 96 6.06 9.38 -7.24
CA ASP A 96 7.04 10.43 -7.07
C ASP A 96 7.27 10.75 -5.58
N GLU A 97 6.19 10.63 -4.78
CA GLU A 97 6.18 10.83 -3.32
C GLU A 97 5.22 9.85 -2.66
N THR A 98 5.54 9.42 -1.45
CA THR A 98 4.66 8.64 -0.58
C THR A 98 4.32 9.44 0.67
N ASN A 99 3.15 9.14 1.27
CA ASN A 99 2.73 9.73 2.52
C ASN A 99 2.66 8.68 3.63
N ASP A 100 2.88 9.12 4.84
CA ASP A 100 2.70 8.30 6.03
C ASP A 100 1.27 8.39 6.59
N LEU A 101 0.99 7.63 7.63
CA LEU A 101 -0.31 7.60 8.30
C LEU A 101 -0.77 8.99 8.77
N PHE A 102 0.16 9.86 9.20
CA PHE A 102 -0.18 11.17 9.75
C PHE A 102 -0.84 12.10 8.74
N ALA A 103 -0.52 11.95 7.44
CA ALA A 103 -1.15 12.71 6.37
C ALA A 103 -2.67 12.44 6.23
N TYR A 104 -3.13 11.29 6.72
CA TYR A 104 -4.54 10.85 6.63
C TYR A 104 -5.34 11.13 7.91
N LEU A 105 -4.69 11.59 8.98
CA LEU A 105 -5.38 11.84 10.24
C LEU A 105 -6.24 13.10 10.16
N PRO A 106 -7.47 13.07 10.71
CA PRO A 106 -8.31 14.28 10.80
C PRO A 106 -7.72 15.28 11.80
N LYS A 107 -8.01 16.57 11.58
CA LYS A 107 -7.48 17.67 12.43
C LYS A 107 -7.83 17.56 13.92
N ASN A 108 -8.92 16.87 14.24
CA ASN A 108 -9.42 16.69 15.59
C ASN A 108 -9.14 15.30 16.17
N VAL A 109 -8.10 14.63 15.69
CA VAL A 109 -7.70 13.31 16.18
C VAL A 109 -7.13 13.40 17.60
N VAL A 110 -7.41 12.38 18.41
CA VAL A 110 -6.73 12.11 19.68
C VAL A 110 -6.11 10.71 19.56
N LEU A 111 -4.82 10.62 19.80
CA LEU A 111 -4.09 9.35 19.70
C LEU A 111 -4.12 8.64 21.05
N ALA A 112 -4.40 7.33 21.03
CA ALA A 112 -4.20 6.45 22.18
C ALA A 112 -2.89 5.66 21.96
N LEU A 113 -1.89 5.90 22.78
CA LEU A 113 -0.54 5.36 22.59
C LEU A 113 -0.08 4.61 23.85
N PRO A 114 0.70 3.51 23.71
CA PRO A 114 1.38 2.91 24.85
C PRO A 114 2.44 3.87 25.37
N GLN A 115 2.69 3.86 26.69
CA GLN A 115 3.68 4.75 27.31
C GLN A 115 5.09 4.57 26.75
N ASN A 116 5.44 3.36 26.32
CA ASN A 116 6.73 3.00 25.76
C ASN A 116 6.78 3.05 24.22
N ILE A 117 5.94 3.88 23.57
CA ILE A 117 5.85 3.94 22.09
C ILE A 117 7.20 4.20 21.43
N HIS A 118 8.06 5.05 22.02
CA HIS A 118 9.37 5.38 21.47
C HIS A 118 10.34 4.18 21.52
N GLU A 119 10.32 3.43 22.62
CA GLU A 119 11.12 2.22 22.76
C GLU A 119 10.69 1.15 21.74
N LEU A 120 9.37 0.97 21.57
CA LEU A 120 8.81 0.03 20.60
C LEU A 120 9.17 0.43 19.17
N ALA A 121 9.06 1.72 18.85
CA ALA A 121 9.41 2.23 17.51
C ALA A 121 10.90 2.01 17.22
N LYS A 122 11.78 2.35 18.20
CA LYS A 122 13.22 2.12 18.08
C LYS A 122 13.53 0.65 17.86
N GLN A 123 12.98 -0.23 18.67
CA GLN A 123 13.17 -1.68 18.54
C GLN A 123 12.72 -2.18 17.16
N PHE A 124 11.56 -1.71 16.65
CA PHE A 124 11.06 -2.08 15.33
C PHE A 124 12.01 -1.65 14.20
N VAL A 125 12.55 -0.42 14.28
CA VAL A 125 13.51 0.09 13.29
C VAL A 125 14.81 -0.71 13.33
N ASP A 126 15.35 -0.96 14.54
CA ASP A 126 16.58 -1.74 14.74
C ASP A 126 16.42 -3.18 14.22
N ASP A 127 15.32 -3.87 14.54
CA ASP A 127 15.02 -5.22 14.07
C ASP A 127 14.86 -5.26 12.54
N THR A 128 14.26 -4.24 11.96
CA THR A 128 14.10 -4.14 10.50
C THR A 128 15.44 -3.92 9.81
N ALA A 129 16.30 -3.09 10.37
CA ALA A 129 17.66 -2.87 9.86
C ALA A 129 18.50 -4.15 9.90
N LEU A 130 18.40 -4.93 10.98
CA LEU A 130 19.08 -6.24 11.10
C LEU A 130 18.60 -7.19 9.98
N ARG A 131 17.29 -7.34 9.81
CA ARG A 131 16.72 -8.19 8.76
C ARG A 131 17.12 -7.72 7.37
N PHE A 132 17.12 -6.43 7.12
CA PHE A 132 17.58 -5.87 5.85
C PHE A 132 19.02 -6.31 5.55
N ASN A 133 19.94 -6.19 6.51
CA ASN A 133 21.34 -6.58 6.33
C ASN A 133 21.51 -8.10 6.11
N GLU A 134 20.67 -8.91 6.75
CA GLU A 134 20.70 -10.38 6.59
C GLU A 134 20.18 -10.85 5.22
N TYR A 135 19.15 -10.21 4.70
CA TYR A 135 18.44 -10.66 3.50
C TYR A 135 18.79 -9.91 2.22
N ASN A 136 19.44 -8.73 2.30
CA ASN A 136 19.83 -7.94 1.12
C ASN A 136 21.14 -8.45 0.47
N ILE A 137 21.19 -9.75 0.19
CA ILE A 137 22.35 -10.43 -0.42
C ILE A 137 22.09 -10.88 -1.86
N ASP A 138 20.82 -10.95 -2.26
CA ASP A 138 20.43 -11.45 -3.58
C ASP A 138 20.22 -10.27 -4.56
N HIS A 139 21.14 -10.10 -5.49
CA HIS A 139 21.04 -9.07 -6.53
C HIS A 139 19.84 -9.23 -7.48
N LEU A 140 19.25 -10.43 -7.55
CA LEU A 140 18.03 -10.67 -8.34
C LEU A 140 16.75 -10.28 -7.57
N ARG A 141 16.86 -10.11 -6.25
CA ARG A 141 15.78 -9.69 -5.37
C ARG A 141 16.28 -8.59 -4.42
N PRO A 142 16.74 -7.45 -4.98
CA PRO A 142 17.27 -6.37 -4.15
C PRO A 142 16.18 -5.81 -3.25
N LEU A 143 16.50 -5.52 -2.01
CA LEU A 143 15.57 -4.93 -1.04
C LEU A 143 15.74 -3.42 -1.01
N LEU A 144 14.63 -2.70 -0.87
CA LEU A 144 14.67 -1.26 -0.60
C LEU A 144 15.19 -1.01 0.83
N PRO A 145 16.09 -0.03 1.02
CA PRO A 145 16.50 0.38 2.36
C PRO A 145 15.30 0.75 3.23
N PRO A 146 15.25 0.33 4.51
CA PRO A 146 14.13 0.64 5.40
C PRO A 146 13.77 2.13 5.48
N ALA A 147 14.74 3.01 5.41
CA ALA A 147 14.54 4.46 5.44
C ALA A 147 13.70 5.02 4.28
N ILE A 148 13.43 4.23 3.22
CA ILE A 148 12.56 4.67 2.11
C ILE A 148 11.08 4.54 2.47
N PHE A 149 10.73 3.64 3.39
CA PHE A 149 9.33 3.37 3.74
C PHE A 149 9.05 3.35 5.25
N LEU A 150 10.05 3.57 6.08
CA LEU A 150 9.89 3.71 7.53
C LEU A 150 10.38 5.08 7.98
N ILE A 151 9.61 5.70 8.86
CA ILE A 151 10.07 6.87 9.62
C ILE A 151 10.93 6.41 10.80
N ASP A 152 11.96 7.17 11.14
CA ASP A 152 12.77 6.89 12.30
C ASP A 152 12.13 7.40 13.61
N GLU A 153 12.77 7.11 14.76
CA GLU A 153 12.26 7.51 16.06
C GLU A 153 12.14 9.05 16.20
N SER A 154 13.09 9.80 15.67
CA SER A 154 13.09 11.26 15.78
C SER A 154 11.97 11.88 14.92
N GLU A 155 11.75 11.35 13.74
CA GLU A 155 10.66 11.77 12.86
C GLU A 155 9.30 11.38 13.44
N LEU A 156 9.17 10.18 14.02
CA LEU A 156 7.97 9.76 14.74
C LEU A 156 7.67 10.71 15.91
N ALA A 157 8.67 11.04 16.72
CA ALA A 157 8.52 11.97 17.84
C ALA A 157 8.01 13.35 17.35
N ALA A 158 8.64 13.91 16.30
CA ALA A 158 8.24 15.19 15.73
C ALA A 158 6.79 15.20 15.20
N LYS A 159 6.31 14.06 14.68
CA LYS A 159 4.92 13.91 14.20
C LYS A 159 3.92 13.69 15.33
N LEU A 160 4.32 13.01 16.41
CA LEU A 160 3.46 12.75 17.58
C LEU A 160 3.33 13.96 18.51
N ASP A 161 4.39 14.75 18.70
CA ASP A 161 4.43 15.85 19.67
C ASP A 161 3.34 16.90 19.52
N PRO A 162 2.96 17.34 18.31
CA PRO A 162 1.90 18.33 18.15
C PRO A 162 0.50 17.76 18.35
N LEU A 163 0.32 16.44 18.42
CA LEU A 163 -1.00 15.81 18.44
C LEU A 163 -1.49 15.53 19.87
N PRO A 164 -2.77 15.81 20.18
CA PRO A 164 -3.38 15.40 21.43
C PRO A 164 -3.30 13.89 21.61
N ARG A 165 -2.81 13.45 22.77
CA ARG A 165 -2.60 12.02 23.03
C ARG A 165 -2.99 11.62 24.46
N ALA A 166 -3.50 10.39 24.58
CA ALA A 166 -3.70 9.68 25.82
C ALA A 166 -2.71 8.51 25.89
N LEU A 167 -1.98 8.38 26.98
CA LEU A 167 -1.02 7.30 27.17
C LEU A 167 -1.65 6.20 28.03
N TYR A 168 -1.46 4.95 27.66
CA TYR A 168 -1.90 3.80 28.45
C TYR A 168 -0.73 2.87 28.77
N THR A 169 -0.84 2.17 29.90
CA THR A 169 0.05 1.05 30.24
C THR A 169 -0.52 -0.24 29.67
N SER A 170 0.30 -1.00 28.99
CA SER A 170 -0.03 -2.37 28.53
C SER A 170 0.11 -3.36 29.67
#